data_41fc691166d94fbee88bbac354a6a8a8
#
_entry.id   41fc691166d94fbee88bbac354a6a8a8
#
_cell.length_a   1.000
_cell.length_b   1.000
_cell.length_c   1.000
_cell.angle_alpha   90.00
_cell.angle_beta   90.00
_cell.angle_gamma   90.00
#
_symmetry.space_group_name_H-M   'P 1'
#
loop_
_entity.id
_entity.type
_entity.pdbx_description
1 polymer ?
#
loop_
_entity_poly.entity_id
_entity_poly.type
_entity_poly.pdbx_seq_one_letter_code
_entity_poly.pdbx_strand_id
1 'polypeptide(L)'
;MHKSRVLDEGTIILGGGLTGLSAGYVLSRAGLSVKVFESDSSVGGLSRTVVKGGFRFDLGGHRFFTMDIRIERFVKDLMDGELISVDRTSKIYLRKKFFDYPLKPMNAMFGLGIPTTLKILADYGAEKARGLVKKVDRISLEDWVVGNFGRTMFNIYFKEYSEKVWGVECNRISAEWVAQRIRGLSLAKAVKNAFFKFSGKELPTLADRFVYPQLGIGRISERLKEEVERKNVVQTGTSVVRVSHSNGRIESVTVKNHRHDESVRGKEFISSMPLSNLVRMLTPTPPRNILDAASKLKFRDLVVVAIMVDRDRVTDQTWIYIPEKGIPFGRIHEPTNWSKKMAPEGKSIIVMEFFSFKGDTLWNEGDERLVDITVRGLENLGLIKRHEVIDSEVVRVPKAYPLFDVGYEKHCREIYEYLCGFANLHIAGRGGMFRYYNMDHAIKSGINTAEKIIQKNKRNGEYRSQDEESVNNLPDPCEAICRQ
;
A
#
# COMPACT_ATOMS: atom_id res chain seq x y z
N MET A 1 1.33 -32.72 -37.20
CA MET A 1 1.38 -31.28 -37.48
C MET A 1 0.38 -30.56 -36.59
N HIS A 2 0.81 -30.10 -35.40
CA HIS A 2 0.00 -29.27 -34.53
C HIS A 2 0.03 -27.84 -35.09
N LYS A 3 -1.10 -27.40 -35.65
CA LYS A 3 -1.33 -25.98 -35.93
C LYS A 3 -1.20 -25.22 -34.58
N SER A 4 -0.09 -24.54 -34.33
CA SER A 4 -0.03 -23.51 -33.31
C SER A 4 -1.14 -22.50 -33.64
N ARG A 5 -2.21 -22.45 -32.83
CA ARG A 5 -3.09 -21.28 -32.82
C ARG A 5 -2.18 -20.09 -32.51
N VAL A 6 -2.03 -19.20 -33.48
CA VAL A 6 -1.53 -17.84 -33.23
C VAL A 6 -2.55 -17.25 -32.27
N LEU A 7 -2.24 -17.30 -30.98
CA LEU A 7 -3.02 -16.61 -29.97
C LEU A 7 -2.88 -15.12 -30.29
N ASP A 8 -4.00 -14.47 -30.47
CA ASP A 8 -4.11 -13.03 -30.67
C ASP A 8 -3.22 -12.33 -29.64
N GLU A 9 -2.21 -11.60 -30.12
CA GLU A 9 -1.19 -10.95 -29.27
C GLU A 9 -1.84 -9.79 -28.51
N GLY A 10 -2.55 -10.10 -27.42
CA GLY A 10 -3.23 -9.15 -26.57
C GLY A 10 -2.31 -8.40 -25.58
N THR A 11 -2.89 -7.79 -24.58
CA THR A 11 -2.18 -7.14 -23.48
C THR A 11 -1.82 -8.16 -22.39
N ILE A 12 -0.56 -8.23 -22.04
CA ILE A 12 -0.04 -9.07 -20.96
C ILE A 12 0.16 -8.21 -19.71
N ILE A 13 -0.44 -8.62 -18.60
CA ILE A 13 -0.40 -7.90 -17.31
C ILE A 13 0.41 -8.72 -16.30
N LEU A 14 1.45 -8.10 -15.74
CA LEU A 14 2.38 -8.69 -14.80
C LEU A 14 2.05 -8.20 -13.39
N GLY A 15 1.31 -9.03 -12.63
CA GLY A 15 0.83 -8.80 -11.28
C GLY A 15 -0.70 -8.66 -11.20
N GLY A 16 -1.33 -9.53 -10.39
CA GLY A 16 -2.77 -9.61 -10.13
C GLY A 16 -3.21 -8.80 -8.89
N GLY A 17 -2.49 -7.73 -8.54
CA GLY A 17 -2.95 -6.77 -7.54
C GLY A 17 -4.01 -5.81 -8.10
N LEU A 18 -4.53 -4.89 -7.26
CA LEU A 18 -5.57 -3.93 -7.66
C LEU A 18 -5.25 -3.18 -8.96
N THR A 19 -3.99 -2.81 -9.18
CA THR A 19 -3.56 -2.09 -10.38
C THR A 19 -3.70 -2.93 -11.64
N GLY A 20 -3.14 -4.15 -11.62
CA GLY A 20 -3.19 -5.02 -12.79
C GLY A 20 -4.61 -5.47 -13.12
N LEU A 21 -5.39 -5.82 -12.09
CA LEU A 21 -6.79 -6.22 -12.26
C LEU A 21 -7.68 -5.07 -12.75
N SER A 22 -7.48 -3.84 -12.24
CA SER A 22 -8.23 -2.68 -12.74
C SER A 22 -7.90 -2.35 -14.19
N ALA A 23 -6.62 -2.48 -14.58
CA ALA A 23 -6.23 -2.35 -15.98
C ALA A 23 -6.86 -3.44 -16.84
N GLY A 24 -6.79 -4.70 -16.39
CA GLY A 24 -7.41 -5.84 -17.06
C GLY A 24 -8.93 -5.69 -17.24
N TYR A 25 -9.61 -5.20 -16.20
CA TYR A 25 -11.04 -4.91 -16.25
C TYR A 25 -11.39 -3.89 -17.34
N VAL A 26 -10.70 -2.75 -17.36
CA VAL A 26 -10.95 -1.68 -18.34
C VAL A 26 -10.68 -2.14 -19.77
N LEU A 27 -9.57 -2.84 -20.00
CA LEU A 27 -9.22 -3.41 -21.30
C LEU A 27 -10.22 -4.46 -21.73
N SER A 28 -10.64 -5.36 -20.83
CA SER A 28 -11.64 -6.41 -21.09
C SER A 28 -13.00 -5.81 -21.46
N ARG A 29 -13.42 -4.76 -20.76
CA ARG A 29 -14.65 -3.99 -21.06
C ARG A 29 -14.59 -3.32 -22.43
N ALA A 30 -13.40 -2.88 -22.84
CA ALA A 30 -13.15 -2.35 -24.18
C ALA A 30 -13.05 -3.44 -25.26
N GLY A 31 -13.25 -4.72 -24.94
CA GLY A 31 -13.20 -5.82 -25.91
C GLY A 31 -11.79 -6.26 -26.32
N LEU A 32 -10.77 -5.81 -25.61
CA LEU A 32 -9.37 -6.18 -25.87
C LEU A 32 -9.02 -7.51 -25.18
N SER A 33 -8.15 -8.30 -25.83
CA SER A 33 -7.61 -9.53 -25.26
C SER A 33 -6.62 -9.21 -24.14
N VAL A 34 -6.78 -9.87 -22.98
CA VAL A 34 -5.97 -9.63 -21.79
C VAL A 34 -5.57 -10.96 -21.14
N LYS A 35 -4.33 -11.06 -20.68
CA LYS A 35 -3.86 -12.17 -19.84
C LYS A 35 -3.12 -11.61 -18.61
N VAL A 36 -3.61 -11.94 -17.42
CA VAL A 36 -3.02 -11.48 -16.16
C VAL A 36 -2.27 -12.64 -15.51
N PHE A 37 -1.01 -12.41 -15.09
CA PHE A 37 -0.21 -13.36 -14.34
C PHE A 37 0.01 -12.87 -12.91
N GLU A 38 -0.28 -13.73 -11.93
CA GLU A 38 -0.09 -13.50 -10.51
C GLU A 38 0.72 -14.63 -9.89
N SER A 39 1.77 -14.28 -9.16
CA SER A 39 2.67 -15.24 -8.51
C SER A 39 2.03 -15.99 -7.34
N ASP A 40 1.19 -15.30 -6.58
CA ASP A 40 0.47 -15.90 -5.45
C ASP A 40 -0.69 -16.78 -5.93
N SER A 41 -1.15 -17.68 -5.06
CA SER A 41 -2.32 -18.54 -5.33
C SER A 41 -3.65 -17.76 -5.38
N SER A 42 -3.66 -16.54 -4.86
CA SER A 42 -4.81 -15.62 -4.84
C SER A 42 -4.43 -14.25 -5.39
N VAL A 43 -5.41 -13.55 -5.94
CA VAL A 43 -5.27 -12.16 -6.40
C VAL A 43 -5.33 -11.15 -5.26
N GLY A 44 -5.01 -9.88 -5.56
CA GLY A 44 -5.15 -8.76 -4.63
C GLY A 44 -3.81 -8.20 -4.13
N GLY A 45 -2.73 -8.98 -4.23
CA GLY A 45 -1.41 -8.57 -3.78
C GLY A 45 -1.45 -8.16 -2.30
N LEU A 46 -1.09 -6.91 -1.99
CA LEU A 46 -1.14 -6.38 -0.61
C LEU A 46 -2.56 -6.23 -0.04
N SER A 47 -3.57 -6.11 -0.90
CA SER A 47 -4.98 -5.90 -0.52
C SER A 47 -5.79 -7.21 -0.58
N ARG A 48 -5.14 -8.35 -0.34
CA ARG A 48 -5.85 -9.64 -0.25
C ARG A 48 -6.34 -9.91 1.15
N THR A 49 -7.39 -10.71 1.27
CA THR A 49 -7.92 -11.25 2.52
C THR A 49 -7.51 -12.71 2.65
N VAL A 50 -6.97 -13.09 3.79
CA VAL A 50 -6.64 -14.47 4.13
C VAL A 50 -7.84 -15.11 4.83
N VAL A 51 -8.10 -16.38 4.52
CA VAL A 51 -9.22 -17.17 5.09
C VAL A 51 -8.66 -18.43 5.73
N LYS A 52 -8.99 -18.66 7.00
CA LYS A 52 -8.61 -19.87 7.75
C LYS A 52 -9.72 -20.26 8.74
N GLY A 53 -10.24 -21.47 8.64
CA GLY A 53 -11.23 -21.99 9.61
C GLY A 53 -12.48 -21.12 9.80
N GLY A 54 -12.93 -20.41 8.76
CA GLY A 54 -14.05 -19.47 8.82
C GLY A 54 -13.67 -18.07 9.26
N PHE A 55 -12.47 -17.85 9.78
CA PHE A 55 -11.93 -16.53 10.08
C PHE A 55 -11.34 -15.88 8.82
N ARG A 56 -11.41 -14.54 8.77
CA ARG A 56 -10.91 -13.71 7.68
C ARG A 56 -10.09 -12.57 8.24
N PHE A 57 -8.97 -12.24 7.59
CA PHE A 57 -8.19 -11.07 7.95
C PHE A 57 -7.42 -10.52 6.75
N ASP A 58 -7.23 -9.23 6.73
CA ASP A 58 -6.45 -8.53 5.71
C ASP A 58 -4.98 -8.45 6.14
N LEU A 59 -4.09 -8.26 5.17
CA LEU A 59 -2.63 -8.16 5.41
C LEU A 59 -2.22 -6.80 6.04
N GLY A 60 -3.09 -6.21 6.81
CA GLY A 60 -2.94 -4.94 7.51
C GLY A 60 -4.25 -4.17 7.58
N GLY A 61 -4.22 -3.00 8.21
CA GLY A 61 -5.39 -2.15 8.35
C GLY A 61 -5.84 -1.51 7.03
N HIS A 62 -6.23 -2.31 6.05
CA HIS A 62 -6.66 -1.87 4.72
C HIS A 62 -8.11 -1.40 4.76
N ARG A 63 -8.34 -0.10 4.61
CA ARG A 63 -9.65 0.53 4.44
C ARG A 63 -9.77 1.14 3.06
N PHE A 64 -10.93 1.08 2.46
CA PHE A 64 -11.17 1.82 1.23
C PHE A 64 -11.71 3.22 1.56
N PHE A 65 -10.95 4.21 1.15
CA PHE A 65 -11.32 5.63 1.23
C PHE A 65 -10.72 6.35 0.03
N THR A 66 -11.49 7.20 -0.61
CA THR A 66 -11.02 8.04 -1.72
C THR A 66 -11.74 9.39 -1.72
N MET A 67 -11.08 10.42 -2.25
CA MET A 67 -11.68 11.71 -2.58
C MET A 67 -11.91 11.85 -4.10
N ASP A 68 -11.52 10.86 -4.88
CA ASP A 68 -11.74 10.81 -6.33
C ASP A 68 -13.12 10.19 -6.61
N ILE A 69 -14.07 11.04 -7.01
CA ILE A 69 -15.47 10.65 -7.27
C ILE A 69 -15.56 9.56 -8.35
N ARG A 70 -14.66 9.56 -9.34
CA ARG A 70 -14.61 8.55 -10.39
C ARG A 70 -14.24 7.17 -9.81
N ILE A 71 -13.22 7.14 -8.97
CA ILE A 71 -12.77 5.90 -8.31
C ILE A 71 -13.80 5.42 -7.28
N GLU A 72 -14.42 6.35 -6.56
CA GLU A 72 -15.51 6.00 -5.63
C GLU A 72 -16.67 5.31 -6.36
N ARG A 73 -17.15 5.92 -7.45
CA ARG A 73 -18.22 5.35 -8.29
C ARG A 73 -17.80 3.98 -8.86
N PHE A 74 -16.62 3.91 -9.44
CA PHE A 74 -16.07 2.68 -9.99
C PHE A 74 -16.12 1.52 -8.97
N VAL A 75 -15.65 1.75 -7.74
CA VAL A 75 -15.64 0.70 -6.70
C VAL A 75 -17.04 0.39 -6.20
N LYS A 76 -17.93 1.38 -6.06
CA LYS A 76 -19.33 1.15 -5.67
C LYS A 76 -20.07 0.31 -6.70
N ASP A 77 -19.93 0.63 -7.98
CA ASP A 77 -20.58 -0.10 -9.08
C ASP A 77 -20.04 -1.53 -9.18
N LEU A 78 -18.71 -1.71 -9.05
CA LEU A 78 -18.06 -3.03 -9.04
C LEU A 78 -18.56 -3.92 -7.90
N MET A 79 -18.76 -3.34 -6.72
CA MET A 79 -19.08 -4.10 -5.50
C MET A 79 -20.57 -4.36 -5.30
N ASP A 80 -21.45 -3.73 -6.07
CA ASP A 80 -22.89 -4.01 -6.15
C ASP A 80 -23.56 -4.28 -4.79
N GLY A 81 -23.43 -3.33 -3.86
CA GLY A 81 -24.02 -3.42 -2.51
C GLY A 81 -23.25 -4.24 -1.46
N GLU A 82 -22.11 -4.86 -1.82
CA GLU A 82 -21.29 -5.60 -0.86
C GLU A 82 -20.51 -4.68 0.13
N LEU A 83 -20.53 -3.37 -0.07
CA LEU A 83 -19.83 -2.40 0.78
C LEU A 83 -20.68 -1.98 1.98
N ILE A 84 -20.05 -1.93 3.14
CA ILE A 84 -20.61 -1.37 4.36
C ILE A 84 -19.83 -0.14 4.80
N SER A 85 -20.51 0.79 5.49
CA SER A 85 -19.87 1.95 6.11
C SER A 85 -19.37 1.59 7.50
N VAL A 86 -18.14 1.94 7.82
CA VAL A 86 -17.49 1.66 9.10
C VAL A 86 -17.04 2.97 9.74
N ASP A 87 -17.47 3.21 10.98
CA ASP A 87 -16.98 4.32 11.78
C ASP A 87 -15.56 4.02 12.28
N ARG A 88 -14.67 4.99 12.11
CA ARG A 88 -13.30 4.84 12.55
C ARG A 88 -13.18 5.13 14.03
N THR A 89 -12.74 4.13 14.79
CA THR A 89 -12.29 4.26 16.17
C THR A 89 -10.85 3.82 16.24
N SER A 90 -9.92 4.68 16.64
CA SER A 90 -8.51 4.31 16.69
C SER A 90 -7.78 4.99 17.84
N LYS A 91 -6.77 4.30 18.36
CA LYS A 91 -5.96 4.77 19.49
C LYS A 91 -4.46 4.63 19.21
N ILE A 92 -3.68 5.37 19.98
CA ILE A 92 -2.23 5.20 20.10
C ILE A 92 -1.94 4.74 21.52
N TYR A 93 -1.20 3.64 21.66
CA TYR A 93 -0.67 3.20 22.93
C TYR A 93 0.70 3.83 23.17
N LEU A 94 0.79 4.76 24.13
CA LEU A 94 2.01 5.51 24.42
C LEU A 94 2.13 5.69 25.94
N ARG A 95 3.35 5.42 26.49
CA ARG A 95 3.64 5.55 27.92
C ARG A 95 2.64 4.79 28.80
N LYS A 96 2.32 3.54 28.39
CA LYS A 96 1.37 2.64 29.05
C LYS A 96 -0.06 3.18 29.14
N LYS A 97 -0.44 4.12 28.26
CA LYS A 97 -1.80 4.69 28.18
C LYS A 97 -2.29 4.69 26.73
N PHE A 98 -3.61 4.60 26.60
CA PHE A 98 -4.29 4.73 25.30
C PHE A 98 -4.74 6.19 25.08
N PHE A 99 -4.36 6.76 23.94
CA PHE A 99 -4.77 8.09 23.49
C PHE A 99 -5.62 7.96 22.24
N ASP A 100 -6.63 8.81 22.09
CA ASP A 100 -7.43 8.85 20.87
C ASP A 100 -6.57 9.27 19.66
N TYR A 101 -6.85 8.69 18.49
CA TYR A 101 -6.24 9.07 17.23
C TYR A 101 -7.31 9.50 16.21
N PRO A 102 -7.20 10.66 15.57
CA PRO A 102 -6.09 11.62 15.67
C PRO A 102 -6.00 12.25 17.06
N LEU A 103 -4.76 12.57 17.45
CA LEU A 103 -4.52 13.19 18.76
C LEU A 103 -5.32 14.50 18.90
N LYS A 104 -6.28 14.50 19.80
CA LYS A 104 -6.98 15.72 20.18
C LYS A 104 -6.05 16.56 21.06
N PRO A 105 -5.81 17.84 20.75
CA PRO A 105 -4.85 18.67 21.47
C PRO A 105 -5.06 18.68 22.99
N MET A 106 -6.29 18.70 23.43
CA MET A 106 -6.62 18.64 24.88
C MET A 106 -6.18 17.31 25.50
N ASN A 107 -6.46 16.18 24.86
CA ASN A 107 -6.04 14.86 25.36
C ASN A 107 -4.51 14.72 25.37
N ALA A 108 -3.83 15.29 24.37
CA ALA A 108 -2.36 15.33 24.34
C ALA A 108 -1.79 16.19 25.47
N MET A 109 -2.37 17.36 25.73
CA MET A 109 -1.95 18.26 26.82
C MET A 109 -2.10 17.62 28.21
N PHE A 110 -3.28 17.10 28.52
CA PHE A 110 -3.54 16.49 29.84
C PHE A 110 -2.81 15.15 30.01
N GLY A 111 -2.64 14.39 28.92
CA GLY A 111 -1.93 13.11 28.94
C GLY A 111 -0.42 13.22 29.15
N LEU A 112 0.21 14.29 28.64
CA LEU A 112 1.67 14.53 28.74
C LEU A 112 2.09 15.42 29.90
N GLY A 113 1.14 16.14 30.50
CA GLY A 113 1.40 17.13 31.55
C GLY A 113 1.80 18.52 31.05
N ILE A 114 1.52 19.52 31.86
CA ILE A 114 1.74 20.94 31.54
C ILE A 114 3.19 21.25 31.17
N PRO A 115 4.24 20.77 31.90
CA PRO A 115 5.61 21.09 31.56
C PRO A 115 6.03 20.62 30.16
N THR A 116 5.60 19.42 29.76
CA THR A 116 5.89 18.88 28.44
C THR A 116 5.20 19.70 27.35
N THR A 117 3.96 20.13 27.60
CA THR A 117 3.19 20.96 26.67
C THR A 117 3.86 22.33 26.46
N LEU A 118 4.29 23.00 27.55
CA LEU A 118 5.02 24.27 27.45
C LEU A 118 6.33 24.10 26.65
N LYS A 119 7.05 23.00 26.87
CA LYS A 119 8.26 22.69 26.10
C LYS A 119 7.97 22.50 24.62
N ILE A 120 6.89 21.80 24.25
CA ILE A 120 6.45 21.65 22.84
C ILE A 120 6.20 23.01 22.19
N LEU A 121 5.49 23.91 22.88
CA LEU A 121 5.19 25.25 22.36
C LEU A 121 6.44 26.12 22.22
N ALA A 122 7.35 26.06 23.19
CA ALA A 122 8.63 26.78 23.16
C ALA A 122 9.51 26.30 21.99
N ASP A 123 9.68 24.99 21.85
CA ASP A 123 10.46 24.40 20.74
C ASP A 123 9.86 24.75 19.37
N TYR A 124 8.52 24.72 19.27
CA TYR A 124 7.84 25.13 18.04
C TYR A 124 8.09 26.60 17.70
N GLY A 125 7.98 27.49 18.69
CA GLY A 125 8.29 28.93 18.52
C GLY A 125 9.74 29.15 18.09
N ALA A 126 10.69 28.48 18.72
CA ALA A 126 12.11 28.56 18.38
C ALA A 126 12.40 28.08 16.94
N GLU A 127 11.80 26.98 16.50
CA GLU A 127 11.96 26.49 15.11
C GLU A 127 11.32 27.43 14.08
N LYS A 128 10.19 28.06 14.41
CA LYS A 128 9.61 29.08 13.53
C LYS A 128 10.47 30.32 13.42
N ALA A 129 11.02 30.83 14.54
CA ALA A 129 11.95 31.96 14.54
C ALA A 129 13.23 31.63 13.75
N ARG A 130 13.80 30.42 13.93
CA ARG A 130 14.96 29.96 13.14
C ARG A 130 14.68 29.94 11.65
N GLY A 131 13.50 29.48 11.24
CA GLY A 131 13.07 29.45 9.83
C GLY A 131 12.87 30.82 9.19
N LEU A 132 12.68 31.89 9.98
CA LEU A 132 12.64 33.26 9.48
C LEU A 132 14.04 33.83 9.18
N VAL A 133 15.05 33.36 9.93
CA VAL A 133 16.44 33.84 9.82
C VAL A 133 17.25 33.06 8.79
N LYS A 134 17.00 31.75 8.68
CA LYS A 134 17.75 30.84 7.80
C LYS A 134 16.82 29.91 7.04
N LYS A 135 16.94 29.89 5.70
CA LYS A 135 16.30 28.88 4.88
C LYS A 135 16.96 27.52 5.20
N VAL A 136 16.23 26.63 5.82
CA VAL A 136 16.67 25.28 6.14
C VAL A 136 16.11 24.33 5.07
N ASP A 137 17.01 23.63 4.38
CA ASP A 137 16.59 22.56 3.46
C ASP A 137 16.03 21.40 4.29
N ARG A 138 14.80 21.02 3.96
CA ARG A 138 14.07 19.93 4.65
C ARG A 138 14.15 18.68 3.79
N ILE A 139 15.27 17.97 3.91
CA ILE A 139 15.58 16.81 3.06
C ILE A 139 14.97 15.54 3.64
N SER A 140 14.91 15.45 4.97
CA SER A 140 14.47 14.25 5.67
C SER A 140 13.14 14.45 6.41
N LEU A 141 12.52 13.33 6.81
CA LEU A 141 11.37 13.29 7.70
C LEU A 141 11.66 14.05 9.00
N GLU A 142 12.83 13.86 9.59
CA GLU A 142 13.23 14.56 10.80
C GLU A 142 13.23 16.07 10.59
N ASP A 143 13.91 16.57 9.55
CA ASP A 143 13.95 18.00 9.24
C ASP A 143 12.56 18.58 9.01
N TRP A 144 11.73 17.83 8.28
CA TRP A 144 10.38 18.28 7.96
C TRP A 144 9.50 18.37 9.22
N VAL A 145 9.52 17.32 10.07
CA VAL A 145 8.68 17.27 11.28
C VAL A 145 9.19 18.29 12.31
N VAL A 146 10.50 18.37 12.56
CA VAL A 146 11.07 19.33 13.49
C VAL A 146 10.75 20.77 13.05
N GLY A 147 10.94 21.09 11.79
CA GLY A 147 10.64 22.44 11.27
C GLY A 147 9.13 22.83 11.29
N ASN A 148 8.22 21.84 11.35
CA ASN A 148 6.78 22.09 11.41
C ASN A 148 6.15 21.95 12.79
N PHE A 149 6.75 21.15 13.68
CA PHE A 149 6.15 20.81 14.99
C PHE A 149 7.10 20.99 16.19
N GLY A 150 8.38 21.24 15.95
CA GLY A 150 9.42 21.35 16.99
C GLY A 150 10.03 19.98 17.40
N ARG A 151 11.22 20.05 17.99
CA ARG A 151 12.03 18.88 18.38
C ARG A 151 11.34 18.00 19.42
N THR A 152 10.72 18.59 20.43
CA THR A 152 10.04 17.82 21.49
C THR A 152 8.87 17.03 20.93
N MET A 153 8.06 17.62 20.04
CA MET A 153 6.93 16.93 19.38
C MET A 153 7.42 15.78 18.49
N PHE A 154 8.50 16.00 17.74
CA PHE A 154 9.14 14.97 16.93
C PHE A 154 9.58 13.77 17.79
N ASN A 155 10.30 14.02 18.89
CA ASN A 155 10.81 12.95 19.75
C ASN A 155 9.70 12.13 20.43
N ILE A 156 8.57 12.75 20.79
CA ILE A 156 7.49 12.07 21.51
C ILE A 156 6.59 11.26 20.57
N TYR A 157 6.21 11.83 19.43
CA TYR A 157 5.13 11.26 18.61
C TYR A 157 5.57 10.67 17.26
N PHE A 158 6.70 11.13 16.73
CA PHE A 158 7.08 10.75 15.37
C PHE A 158 8.25 9.79 15.33
N LYS A 159 9.30 10.05 16.13
CA LYS A 159 10.58 9.34 16.01
C LYS A 159 10.44 7.85 16.20
N GLU A 160 9.99 7.41 17.37
CA GLU A 160 9.95 5.98 17.71
C GLU A 160 9.04 5.18 16.76
N TYR A 161 7.85 5.71 16.48
CA TYR A 161 6.93 5.03 15.57
C TYR A 161 7.47 4.99 14.14
N SER A 162 8.03 6.09 13.63
CA SER A 162 8.57 6.12 12.26
C SER A 162 9.76 5.18 12.11
N GLU A 163 10.71 5.20 13.07
CA GLU A 163 11.85 4.29 13.05
C GLU A 163 11.43 2.83 13.16
N LYS A 164 10.40 2.51 13.94
CA LYS A 164 9.83 1.17 14.05
C LYS A 164 9.22 0.70 12.73
N VAL A 165 8.39 1.55 12.11
CA VAL A 165 7.72 1.23 10.84
C VAL A 165 8.73 1.10 9.70
N TRP A 166 9.64 2.07 9.57
CA TRP A 166 10.57 2.13 8.43
C TRP A 166 11.85 1.33 8.62
N GLY A 167 12.21 1.04 9.88
CA GLY A 167 13.44 0.28 10.22
C GLY A 167 14.73 1.04 9.94
N VAL A 168 14.66 2.35 9.75
CA VAL A 168 15.79 3.25 9.54
C VAL A 168 15.57 4.53 10.33
N GLU A 169 16.66 5.26 10.61
CA GLU A 169 16.59 6.55 11.28
C GLU A 169 15.78 7.58 10.49
N CYS A 170 15.08 8.47 11.19
CA CYS A 170 14.20 9.46 10.58
C CYS A 170 14.93 10.46 9.66
N ASN A 171 16.22 10.71 9.89
CA ASN A 171 17.06 11.56 9.04
C ASN A 171 17.39 10.94 7.68
N ARG A 172 17.16 9.63 7.51
CA ARG A 172 17.33 8.91 6.25
C ARG A 172 16.08 8.80 5.40
N ILE A 173 14.91 9.07 5.97
CA ILE A 173 13.62 9.00 5.26
C ILE A 173 13.39 10.32 4.54
N SER A 174 13.08 10.28 3.23
CA SER A 174 12.83 11.48 2.41
C SER A 174 11.66 12.32 2.94
N ALA A 175 11.84 13.63 2.98
CA ALA A 175 10.81 14.60 3.36
C ALA A 175 9.65 14.63 2.35
N GLU A 176 9.87 14.27 1.10
CA GLU A 176 8.84 14.25 0.05
C GLU A 176 7.68 13.30 0.42
N TRP A 177 8.00 12.10 0.91
CA TRP A 177 6.98 11.16 1.38
C TRP A 177 6.13 11.76 2.50
N VAL A 178 6.78 12.44 3.46
CA VAL A 178 6.08 13.08 4.58
C VAL A 178 5.17 14.19 4.10
N ALA A 179 5.69 15.04 3.21
CA ALA A 179 4.93 16.15 2.63
C ALA A 179 3.67 15.68 1.87
N GLN A 180 3.75 14.55 1.17
CA GLN A 180 2.58 13.95 0.49
C GLN A 180 1.52 13.47 1.48
N ARG A 181 1.92 12.90 2.63
CA ARG A 181 1.02 12.26 3.59
C ARG A 181 0.46 13.22 4.64
N ILE A 182 1.23 14.23 5.02
CA ILE A 182 0.91 15.14 6.13
C ILE A 182 0.61 16.57 5.62
N ARG A 183 0.42 16.76 4.31
CA ARG A 183 0.05 18.06 3.74
C ARG A 183 -1.19 18.63 4.43
N GLY A 184 -1.06 19.87 4.92
CA GLY A 184 -2.16 20.58 5.60
C GLY A 184 -2.18 20.43 7.13
N LEU A 185 -1.38 19.54 7.73
CA LEU A 185 -1.15 19.53 9.18
C LEU A 185 -0.12 20.59 9.57
N SER A 186 -0.50 21.46 10.48
CA SER A 186 0.44 22.32 11.21
C SER A 186 -0.01 22.43 12.67
N LEU A 187 0.96 22.54 13.59
CA LEU A 187 0.63 22.70 15.01
C LEU A 187 -0.25 23.95 15.24
N ALA A 188 0.02 25.04 14.52
CA ALA A 188 -0.79 26.25 14.58
C ALA A 188 -2.24 25.99 14.20
N LYS A 189 -2.51 25.24 13.10
CA LYS A 189 -3.88 24.87 12.71
C LYS A 189 -4.50 23.93 13.75
N ALA A 190 -3.76 22.96 14.25
CA ALA A 190 -4.26 22.04 15.27
C ALA A 190 -4.62 22.76 16.57
N VAL A 191 -3.77 23.67 17.04
CA VAL A 191 -4.03 24.53 18.21
C VAL A 191 -5.21 25.47 17.94
N LYS A 192 -5.23 26.14 16.79
CA LYS A 192 -6.35 27.03 16.41
C LYS A 192 -7.68 26.29 16.36
N ASN A 193 -7.72 25.11 15.74
CA ASN A 193 -8.93 24.30 15.67
C ASN A 193 -9.38 23.79 17.05
N ALA A 194 -8.45 23.51 17.97
CA ALA A 194 -8.77 23.09 19.32
C ALA A 194 -9.44 24.19 20.15
N PHE A 195 -9.00 25.46 19.97
CA PHE A 195 -9.52 26.60 20.74
C PHE A 195 -10.74 27.27 20.09
N PHE A 196 -10.88 27.23 18.76
CA PHE A 196 -11.88 28.02 18.02
C PHE A 196 -12.92 27.19 17.27
N LYS A 197 -12.96 25.86 17.40
CA LYS A 197 -13.94 24.97 16.70
C LYS A 197 -14.18 25.32 15.22
N PHE A 198 -13.14 25.71 14.48
CA PHE A 198 -13.28 26.02 13.07
C PHE A 198 -13.32 24.72 12.24
N SER A 199 -14.42 24.53 11.48
CA SER A 199 -14.57 23.46 10.51
C SER A 199 -13.62 23.66 9.33
N GLY A 200 -12.48 22.96 9.33
CA GLY A 200 -11.61 22.86 8.16
C GLY A 200 -11.90 21.57 7.39
N LYS A 201 -11.61 21.54 6.07
CA LYS A 201 -11.70 20.32 5.27
C LYS A 201 -10.89 19.19 5.93
N GLU A 202 -11.51 18.05 6.13
CA GLU A 202 -10.88 16.87 6.70
C GLU A 202 -9.71 16.39 5.82
N LEU A 203 -8.64 15.93 6.48
CA LEU A 203 -7.54 15.30 5.78
C LEU A 203 -7.95 13.86 5.41
N PRO A 204 -7.63 13.37 4.20
CA PRO A 204 -7.98 12.01 3.77
C PRO A 204 -7.52 10.92 4.73
N THR A 205 -6.41 11.17 5.45
CA THR A 205 -5.87 10.24 6.46
C THR A 205 -6.63 10.28 7.79
N LEU A 206 -7.52 11.25 7.99
CA LEU A 206 -8.28 11.51 9.21
C LEU A 206 -9.80 11.34 9.01
N ALA A 207 -10.23 10.75 7.90
CA ALA A 207 -11.64 10.48 7.65
C ALA A 207 -12.28 9.68 8.81
N ASP A 208 -13.41 10.14 9.30
CA ASP A 208 -14.13 9.52 10.42
C ASP A 208 -14.91 8.26 9.99
N ARG A 209 -15.14 8.10 8.69
CA ARG A 209 -15.78 6.93 8.08
C ARG A 209 -15.01 6.42 6.87
N PHE A 210 -15.12 5.13 6.62
CA PHE A 210 -14.62 4.49 5.42
C PHE A 210 -15.56 3.38 4.95
N VAL A 211 -15.40 2.90 3.75
CA VAL A 211 -16.18 1.76 3.26
C VAL A 211 -15.32 0.49 3.28
N TYR A 212 -15.99 -0.64 3.50
CA TYR A 212 -15.35 -1.94 3.64
C TYR A 212 -16.24 -3.05 3.09
N PRO A 213 -15.70 -4.00 2.31
CA PRO A 213 -16.45 -5.18 1.89
C PRO A 213 -16.73 -6.11 3.09
N GLN A 214 -17.93 -6.66 3.18
CA GLN A 214 -18.33 -7.50 4.33
C GLN A 214 -17.42 -8.72 4.58
N LEU A 215 -16.78 -9.27 3.52
CA LEU A 215 -15.95 -10.47 3.58
C LEU A 215 -14.44 -10.17 3.51
N GLY A 216 -14.04 -8.91 3.75
CA GLY A 216 -12.63 -8.49 3.70
C GLY A 216 -12.30 -7.67 2.47
N ILE A 217 -11.20 -6.92 2.55
CA ILE A 217 -10.79 -5.98 1.49
C ILE A 217 -10.44 -6.68 0.17
N GLY A 218 -10.01 -7.93 0.24
CA GLY A 218 -9.66 -8.76 -0.91
C GLY A 218 -10.82 -8.96 -1.88
N ARG A 219 -12.06 -8.82 -1.40
CA ARG A 219 -13.27 -8.96 -2.21
C ARG A 219 -13.29 -8.01 -3.41
N ILE A 220 -12.70 -6.81 -3.29
CA ILE A 220 -12.58 -5.88 -4.43
C ILE A 220 -11.75 -6.51 -5.56
N SER A 221 -10.63 -7.14 -5.23
CA SER A 221 -9.77 -7.82 -6.21
C SER A 221 -10.42 -9.07 -6.79
N GLU A 222 -11.17 -9.81 -5.99
CA GLU A 222 -11.93 -10.97 -6.43
C GLU A 222 -13.00 -10.57 -7.45
N ARG A 223 -13.77 -9.50 -7.18
CA ARG A 223 -14.77 -8.96 -8.13
C ARG A 223 -14.12 -8.50 -9.44
N LEU A 224 -12.97 -7.81 -9.36
CA LEU A 224 -12.23 -7.45 -10.57
C LEU A 224 -11.78 -8.67 -11.37
N LYS A 225 -11.29 -9.71 -10.69
CA LYS A 225 -10.93 -10.99 -11.32
C LYS A 225 -12.12 -11.63 -11.99
N GLU A 226 -13.25 -11.77 -11.29
CA GLU A 226 -14.49 -12.34 -11.84
C GLU A 226 -14.92 -11.61 -13.12
N GLU A 227 -14.87 -10.30 -13.14
CA GLU A 227 -15.21 -9.50 -14.31
C GLU A 227 -14.23 -9.68 -15.48
N VAL A 228 -12.93 -9.75 -15.20
CA VAL A 228 -11.91 -10.02 -16.23
C VAL A 228 -12.11 -11.42 -16.82
N GLU A 229 -12.36 -12.42 -15.98
CA GLU A 229 -12.50 -13.84 -16.37
C GLU A 229 -13.75 -14.12 -17.19
N ARG A 230 -14.72 -13.20 -17.28
CA ARG A 230 -15.86 -13.35 -18.20
C ARG A 230 -15.46 -13.50 -19.68
N LYS A 231 -14.32 -12.93 -20.08
CA LYS A 231 -13.84 -12.92 -21.48
C LYS A 231 -12.34 -13.16 -21.63
N ASN A 232 -11.58 -13.09 -20.55
CA ASN A 232 -10.12 -13.09 -20.53
C ASN A 232 -9.58 -14.06 -19.46
N VAL A 233 -8.26 -14.08 -19.22
CA VAL A 233 -7.63 -15.07 -18.32
C VAL A 233 -6.89 -14.37 -17.21
N VAL A 234 -7.12 -14.79 -15.95
CA VAL A 234 -6.32 -14.43 -14.78
C VAL A 234 -5.67 -15.71 -14.22
N GLN A 235 -4.37 -15.82 -14.38
CA GLN A 235 -3.61 -17.02 -14.02
C GLN A 235 -2.83 -16.76 -12.72
N THR A 236 -3.29 -17.35 -11.62
CA THR A 236 -2.64 -17.32 -10.31
C THR A 236 -1.64 -18.47 -10.16
N GLY A 237 -0.77 -18.43 -9.12
CA GLY A 237 0.29 -19.41 -8.91
C GLY A 237 1.32 -19.44 -10.05
N THR A 238 1.44 -18.32 -10.78
CA THR A 238 2.25 -18.23 -12.00
C THR A 238 3.16 -17.01 -11.94
N SER A 239 4.43 -17.26 -11.70
CA SER A 239 5.44 -16.20 -11.54
C SER A 239 6.07 -15.81 -12.86
N VAL A 240 6.17 -14.51 -13.14
CA VAL A 240 7.03 -14.01 -14.21
C VAL A 240 8.48 -14.14 -13.76
N VAL A 241 9.31 -14.78 -14.59
CA VAL A 241 10.74 -15.04 -14.29
C VAL A 241 11.70 -14.37 -15.25
N ARG A 242 11.23 -13.99 -16.45
CA ARG A 242 12.03 -13.30 -17.47
C ARG A 242 11.14 -12.40 -18.31
N VAL A 243 11.68 -11.27 -18.74
CA VAL A 243 11.07 -10.31 -19.67
C VAL A 243 12.04 -10.10 -20.83
N SER A 244 11.75 -10.69 -21.99
CA SER A 244 12.62 -10.66 -23.17
C SER A 244 12.32 -9.44 -24.03
N HIS A 245 13.36 -8.73 -24.45
CA HIS A 245 13.22 -7.53 -25.26
C HIS A 245 14.26 -7.47 -26.39
N SER A 246 13.90 -6.79 -27.47
CA SER A 246 14.81 -6.39 -28.52
C SER A 246 14.31 -5.09 -29.17
N ASN A 247 15.22 -4.36 -29.82
CA ASN A 247 14.89 -3.17 -30.64
C ASN A 247 13.91 -2.18 -29.95
N GLY A 248 14.08 -1.93 -28.64
CA GLY A 248 13.21 -1.01 -27.89
C GLY A 248 11.78 -1.51 -27.66
N ARG A 249 11.54 -2.83 -27.72
CA ARG A 249 10.24 -3.45 -27.45
C ARG A 249 10.37 -4.70 -26.59
N ILE A 250 9.38 -4.94 -25.73
CA ILE A 250 9.21 -6.24 -25.09
C ILE A 250 8.61 -7.21 -26.11
N GLU A 251 9.19 -8.39 -26.25
CA GLU A 251 8.75 -9.43 -27.16
C GLU A 251 7.89 -10.49 -26.47
N SER A 252 8.37 -10.92 -25.29
CA SER A 252 7.69 -11.96 -24.52
C SER A 252 8.04 -11.92 -23.05
N VAL A 253 7.24 -12.61 -22.24
CA VAL A 253 7.56 -12.91 -20.85
C VAL A 253 7.65 -14.42 -20.69
N THR A 254 8.64 -14.90 -19.92
CA THR A 254 8.66 -16.28 -19.45
C THR A 254 7.96 -16.34 -18.11
N VAL A 255 6.94 -17.15 -18.02
CA VAL A 255 6.19 -17.42 -16.78
C VAL A 255 6.46 -18.83 -16.32
N LYS A 256 6.50 -19.02 -15.00
CA LYS A 256 6.75 -20.29 -14.35
C LYS A 256 5.59 -20.63 -13.41
N ASN A 257 5.01 -21.79 -13.61
CA ASN A 257 4.08 -22.41 -12.67
C ASN A 257 4.67 -23.71 -12.13
N HIS A 258 3.90 -24.46 -11.33
CA HIS A 258 4.36 -25.73 -10.73
C HIS A 258 4.70 -26.83 -11.75
N ARG A 259 4.26 -26.72 -13.01
CA ARG A 259 4.38 -27.78 -14.02
C ARG A 259 5.46 -27.51 -15.06
N HIS A 260 5.59 -26.27 -15.55
CA HIS A 260 6.52 -25.92 -16.63
C HIS A 260 6.74 -24.40 -16.73
N ASP A 261 7.78 -24.03 -17.46
CA ASP A 261 8.03 -22.67 -17.90
C ASP A 261 7.39 -22.47 -19.28
N GLU A 262 6.68 -21.35 -19.46
CA GLU A 262 6.02 -20.98 -20.71
C GLU A 262 6.49 -19.59 -21.17
N SER A 263 6.78 -19.41 -22.48
CA SER A 263 7.02 -18.10 -23.08
C SER A 263 5.75 -17.57 -23.69
N VAL A 264 5.31 -16.39 -23.20
CA VAL A 264 4.06 -15.73 -23.62
C VAL A 264 4.39 -14.45 -24.36
N ARG A 265 3.94 -14.33 -25.60
CA ARG A 265 4.06 -13.11 -26.41
C ARG A 265 2.88 -12.18 -26.15
N GLY A 266 3.09 -10.89 -26.37
CA GLY A 266 2.04 -9.88 -26.26
C GLY A 266 2.35 -8.64 -27.08
N LYS A 267 1.29 -7.90 -27.40
CA LYS A 267 1.41 -6.62 -28.11
C LYS A 267 1.79 -5.49 -27.18
N GLU A 268 1.16 -5.44 -25.99
CA GLU A 268 1.39 -4.48 -24.92
C GLU A 268 1.64 -5.22 -23.60
N PHE A 269 2.48 -4.66 -22.74
CA PHE A 269 2.83 -5.23 -21.44
C PHE A 269 2.61 -4.21 -20.35
N ILE A 270 1.82 -4.55 -19.32
CA ILE A 270 1.62 -3.73 -18.13
C ILE A 270 2.31 -4.41 -16.96
N SER A 271 3.25 -3.72 -16.31
CA SER A 271 3.91 -4.23 -15.11
C SER A 271 3.50 -3.46 -13.87
N SER A 272 2.88 -4.16 -12.91
CA SER A 272 2.63 -3.67 -11.55
C SER A 272 3.58 -4.29 -10.52
N MET A 273 4.53 -5.11 -10.97
CA MET A 273 5.56 -5.73 -10.14
C MET A 273 6.48 -4.69 -9.50
N PRO A 274 7.13 -5.01 -8.37
CA PRO A 274 8.16 -4.12 -7.82
C PRO A 274 9.22 -3.74 -8.85
N LEU A 275 9.47 -2.44 -9.02
CA LEU A 275 10.33 -1.87 -10.05
C LEU A 275 11.71 -2.56 -10.14
N SER A 276 12.33 -2.81 -8.97
CA SER A 276 13.61 -3.51 -8.90
C SER A 276 13.56 -4.97 -9.36
N ASN A 277 12.39 -5.63 -9.28
CA ASN A 277 12.22 -6.98 -9.80
C ASN A 277 12.13 -6.97 -11.33
N LEU A 278 11.30 -6.08 -11.89
CA LEU A 278 11.17 -5.93 -13.34
C LEU A 278 12.52 -5.72 -14.01
N VAL A 279 13.33 -4.78 -13.49
CA VAL A 279 14.67 -4.49 -14.02
C VAL A 279 15.56 -5.74 -14.05
N ARG A 280 15.53 -6.54 -12.98
CA ARG A 280 16.37 -7.75 -12.89
C ARG A 280 15.91 -8.90 -13.80
N MET A 281 14.67 -8.88 -14.26
CA MET A 281 14.09 -9.91 -15.13
C MET A 281 14.28 -9.61 -16.62
N LEU A 282 14.74 -8.41 -16.96
CA LEU A 282 14.98 -8.02 -18.36
C LEU A 282 16.11 -8.82 -19.01
N THR A 283 15.86 -9.28 -20.22
CA THR A 283 16.83 -10.02 -21.05
C THR A 283 16.75 -9.49 -22.49
N PRO A 284 17.84 -8.98 -23.07
CA PRO A 284 19.20 -8.83 -22.52
C PRO A 284 19.27 -8.05 -21.22
N THR A 285 20.32 -8.34 -20.45
CA THR A 285 20.55 -7.69 -19.15
C THR A 285 20.72 -6.18 -19.31
N PRO A 286 20.03 -5.35 -18.49
CA PRO A 286 20.18 -3.90 -18.52
C PRO A 286 21.61 -3.43 -18.25
N PRO A 287 21.98 -2.21 -18.64
CA PRO A 287 23.25 -1.59 -18.29
C PRO A 287 23.53 -1.61 -16.79
N ARG A 288 24.81 -1.69 -16.41
CA ARG A 288 25.22 -1.83 -15.00
C ARG A 288 24.70 -0.71 -14.10
N ASN A 289 24.72 0.53 -14.56
CA ASN A 289 24.19 1.67 -13.81
C ASN A 289 22.71 1.51 -13.46
N ILE A 290 21.90 0.92 -14.35
CA ILE A 290 20.46 0.65 -14.11
C ILE A 290 20.28 -0.49 -13.10
N LEU A 291 21.10 -1.53 -13.15
CA LEU A 291 21.10 -2.60 -12.15
C LEU A 291 21.53 -2.08 -10.77
N ASP A 292 22.52 -1.21 -10.73
CA ASP A 292 23.01 -0.57 -9.51
C ASP A 292 21.91 0.35 -8.91
N ALA A 293 21.22 1.14 -9.72
CA ALA A 293 20.07 1.94 -9.31
C ALA A 293 18.94 1.05 -8.73
N ALA A 294 18.60 -0.04 -9.43
CA ALA A 294 17.58 -0.99 -8.97
C ALA A 294 17.97 -1.68 -7.65
N SER A 295 19.25 -1.90 -7.39
CA SER A 295 19.74 -2.50 -6.14
C SER A 295 19.61 -1.56 -4.93
N LYS A 296 19.58 -0.25 -5.15
CA LYS A 296 19.43 0.78 -4.11
C LYS A 296 17.97 1.04 -3.75
N LEU A 297 17.01 0.59 -4.56
CA LEU A 297 15.59 0.67 -4.24
C LEU A 297 15.22 -0.42 -3.24
N LYS A 298 15.04 -0.03 -2.01
CA LYS A 298 14.73 -0.92 -0.88
C LYS A 298 13.23 -0.94 -0.61
N PHE A 299 12.80 -2.02 0.02
CA PHE A 299 11.43 -2.17 0.50
C PHE A 299 11.44 -2.58 1.97
N ARG A 300 10.43 -2.16 2.69
CA ARG A 300 10.10 -2.67 4.02
C ARG A 300 9.16 -3.84 3.85
N ASP A 301 9.43 -4.92 4.55
CA ASP A 301 8.63 -6.14 4.57
C ASP A 301 7.74 -6.15 5.82
N LEU A 302 6.76 -7.02 5.83
CA LEU A 302 5.79 -7.11 6.91
C LEU A 302 5.58 -8.59 7.29
N VAL A 303 5.57 -8.88 8.59
CA VAL A 303 5.03 -10.12 9.12
C VAL A 303 3.71 -9.82 9.80
N VAL A 304 2.66 -10.48 9.37
CA VAL A 304 1.31 -10.37 9.93
C VAL A 304 1.03 -11.61 10.76
N VAL A 305 0.67 -11.41 12.02
CA VAL A 305 0.26 -12.50 12.91
C VAL A 305 -1.18 -12.28 13.29
N ALA A 306 -2.05 -13.22 12.94
CA ALA A 306 -3.45 -13.21 13.29
C ALA A 306 -3.70 -14.21 14.43
N ILE A 307 -4.40 -13.79 15.47
CA ILE A 307 -4.78 -14.63 16.61
C ILE A 307 -6.30 -14.73 16.64
N MET A 308 -6.83 -15.93 16.51
CA MET A 308 -8.24 -16.25 16.62
C MET A 308 -8.59 -16.51 18.08
N VAL A 309 -9.65 -15.88 18.58
CA VAL A 309 -10.01 -15.91 20.00
C VAL A 309 -11.46 -16.34 20.24
N ASP A 310 -11.69 -17.06 21.32
CA ASP A 310 -13.00 -17.54 21.76
C ASP A 310 -13.73 -16.47 22.58
N ARG A 311 -14.02 -15.35 21.91
CA ARG A 311 -14.82 -14.26 22.44
C ARG A 311 -15.30 -13.34 21.30
N ASP A 312 -16.47 -12.76 21.47
CA ASP A 312 -17.13 -11.96 20.42
C ASP A 312 -16.36 -10.69 20.04
N ARG A 313 -15.59 -10.13 20.99
CA ARG A 313 -14.82 -8.90 20.80
C ARG A 313 -13.62 -8.81 21.73
N VAL A 314 -12.49 -8.34 21.23
CA VAL A 314 -11.28 -8.08 22.03
C VAL A 314 -11.19 -6.61 22.41
N THR A 315 -11.45 -5.71 21.48
CA THR A 315 -11.39 -4.25 21.65
C THR A 315 -12.56 -3.57 20.92
N ASP A 316 -12.86 -2.33 21.27
CA ASP A 316 -13.82 -1.46 20.56
C ASP A 316 -13.14 -0.61 19.45
N GLN A 317 -11.85 -0.87 19.16
CA GLN A 317 -11.08 -0.06 18.23
C GLN A 317 -10.97 -0.73 16.86
N THR A 318 -11.04 0.06 15.79
CA THR A 318 -10.75 -0.41 14.43
C THR A 318 -9.27 -0.71 14.27
N TRP A 319 -8.39 0.08 14.90
CA TRP A 319 -6.96 -0.25 15.05
C TRP A 319 -6.27 0.56 16.15
N ILE A 320 -5.14 0.05 16.61
CA ILE A 320 -4.30 0.65 17.63
C ILE A 320 -2.86 0.77 17.11
N TYR A 321 -2.28 1.96 17.19
CA TYR A 321 -0.86 2.19 16.90
C TYR A 321 -0.01 1.92 18.13
N ILE A 322 1.11 1.21 17.97
CA ILE A 322 2.04 0.83 19.05
C ILE A 322 3.43 1.39 18.74
N PRO A 323 3.73 2.64 19.09
CA PRO A 323 5.05 3.23 18.92
C PRO A 323 6.12 2.63 19.84
N GLU A 324 5.76 2.15 21.02
CA GLU A 324 6.69 1.68 22.05
C GLU A 324 7.65 0.59 21.57
N LYS A 325 8.95 0.78 21.75
CA LYS A 325 10.00 -0.16 21.32
C LYS A 325 9.96 -1.50 22.07
N GLY A 326 9.47 -1.51 23.30
CA GLY A 326 9.35 -2.73 24.11
C GLY A 326 8.28 -3.71 23.65
N ILE A 327 7.39 -3.29 22.75
CA ILE A 327 6.37 -4.15 22.13
C ILE A 327 6.78 -4.42 20.69
N PRO A 328 6.91 -5.68 20.25
CA PRO A 328 7.56 -5.99 18.96
C PRO A 328 6.71 -5.64 17.72
N PHE A 329 5.38 -5.63 17.83
CA PHE A 329 4.49 -5.21 16.75
C PHE A 329 4.21 -3.69 16.80
N GLY A 330 3.94 -3.11 15.64
CA GLY A 330 3.72 -1.66 15.51
C GLY A 330 2.27 -1.27 15.34
N ARG A 331 1.39 -2.23 15.01
CA ARG A 331 -0.03 -1.98 14.81
C ARG A 331 -0.85 -3.21 15.18
N ILE A 332 -2.05 -2.95 15.73
CA ILE A 332 -3.06 -3.96 16.02
C ILE A 332 -4.33 -3.53 15.31
N HIS A 333 -5.07 -4.46 14.71
CA HIS A 333 -6.43 -4.23 14.28
C HIS A 333 -7.31 -5.45 14.54
N GLU A 334 -8.61 -5.21 14.72
CA GLU A 334 -9.61 -6.26 14.96
C GLU A 334 -10.61 -6.23 13.79
N PRO A 335 -10.48 -7.13 12.80
CA PRO A 335 -11.34 -7.16 11.61
C PRO A 335 -12.84 -7.28 11.92
N THR A 336 -13.22 -7.94 13.00
CA THR A 336 -14.62 -8.08 13.43
C THR A 336 -15.27 -6.76 13.83
N ASN A 337 -14.48 -5.72 14.17
CA ASN A 337 -14.98 -4.35 14.37
C ASN A 337 -15.27 -3.64 13.03
N TRP A 338 -14.82 -4.17 11.91
CA TRP A 338 -15.09 -3.63 10.58
C TRP A 338 -16.26 -4.38 9.95
N SER A 339 -16.27 -5.72 10.05
CA SER A 339 -17.40 -6.55 9.61
C SER A 339 -17.54 -7.78 10.51
N LYS A 340 -18.75 -8.04 10.97
CA LYS A 340 -19.06 -9.25 11.76
C LYS A 340 -18.83 -10.54 10.98
N LYS A 341 -18.78 -10.48 9.64
CA LYS A 341 -18.49 -11.65 8.78
C LYS A 341 -17.01 -12.01 8.71
N MET A 342 -16.14 -11.32 9.45
CA MET A 342 -14.71 -11.61 9.50
C MET A 342 -14.35 -12.75 10.45
N ALA A 343 -15.28 -13.19 11.32
CA ALA A 343 -15.11 -14.37 12.17
C ALA A 343 -16.44 -15.13 12.30
N PRO A 344 -16.42 -16.40 12.75
CA PRO A 344 -17.60 -17.12 13.16
C PRO A 344 -18.32 -16.43 14.33
N GLU A 345 -19.61 -16.68 14.49
CA GLU A 345 -20.41 -16.10 15.55
C GLU A 345 -19.83 -16.43 16.95
N GLY A 346 -19.85 -15.45 17.85
CA GLY A 346 -19.28 -15.55 19.19
C GLY A 346 -17.75 -15.54 19.27
N LYS A 347 -17.07 -15.36 18.14
CA LYS A 347 -15.60 -15.38 18.02
C LYS A 347 -15.07 -14.09 17.41
N SER A 348 -13.79 -13.80 17.68
CA SER A 348 -13.09 -12.68 17.07
C SER A 348 -11.70 -13.06 16.57
N ILE A 349 -11.13 -12.17 15.81
CA ILE A 349 -9.75 -12.27 15.30
C ILE A 349 -9.03 -10.94 15.50
N ILE A 350 -7.84 -10.98 16.07
CA ILE A 350 -6.99 -9.82 16.27
C ILE A 350 -5.70 -10.00 15.50
N VAL A 351 -5.25 -8.95 14.81
CA VAL A 351 -4.18 -9.00 13.83
C VAL A 351 -3.09 -8.00 14.18
N MET A 352 -1.86 -8.45 14.27
CA MET A 352 -0.68 -7.66 14.57
C MET A 352 0.23 -7.55 13.37
N GLU A 353 0.75 -6.33 13.16
CA GLU A 353 1.70 -6.02 12.09
C GLU A 353 3.11 -5.83 12.68
N PHE A 354 4.05 -6.67 12.24
CA PHE A 354 5.46 -6.59 12.58
C PHE A 354 6.22 -6.07 11.36
N PHE A 355 6.85 -4.94 11.50
CA PHE A 355 7.65 -4.34 10.43
C PHE A 355 9.07 -4.91 10.46
N SER A 356 9.53 -5.51 9.35
CA SER A 356 10.85 -6.15 9.26
C SER A 356 11.49 -5.90 7.89
N PHE A 357 12.74 -6.28 7.74
CA PHE A 357 13.36 -6.52 6.43
C PHE A 357 13.51 -8.02 6.22
N LYS A 358 13.40 -8.45 4.98
CA LYS A 358 13.72 -9.82 4.60
C LYS A 358 15.17 -10.13 4.99
N GLY A 359 15.35 -11.14 5.85
CA GLY A 359 16.64 -11.50 6.41
C GLY A 359 16.88 -11.04 7.85
N ASP A 360 16.05 -10.13 8.40
CA ASP A 360 16.07 -9.80 9.83
C ASP A 360 15.76 -11.01 10.71
N THR A 361 16.19 -10.98 11.98
CA THR A 361 15.85 -12.00 12.97
C THR A 361 14.34 -12.25 13.03
N LEU A 362 13.54 -11.20 13.08
CA LEU A 362 12.08 -11.29 13.12
C LEU A 362 11.49 -11.95 11.85
N TRP A 363 12.03 -11.65 10.68
CA TRP A 363 11.56 -12.27 9.42
C TRP A 363 11.85 -13.76 9.37
N ASN A 364 12.98 -14.19 9.90
CA ASN A 364 13.45 -15.57 9.89
C ASN A 364 12.96 -16.38 11.10
N GLU A 365 12.27 -15.73 12.06
CA GLU A 365 11.76 -16.40 13.26
C GLU A 365 10.70 -17.44 12.90
N GLY A 366 10.65 -18.55 13.66
CA GLY A 366 9.63 -19.59 13.50
C GLY A 366 8.22 -19.09 13.83
N ASP A 367 7.21 -19.62 13.14
CA ASP A 367 5.82 -19.18 13.28
C ASP A 367 5.30 -19.36 14.72
N GLU A 368 5.61 -20.49 15.36
CA GLU A 368 5.23 -20.74 16.76
C GLU A 368 5.81 -19.69 17.72
N ARG A 369 7.06 -19.30 17.48
CA ARG A 369 7.71 -18.26 18.29
C ARG A 369 7.10 -16.88 18.07
N LEU A 370 6.77 -16.54 16.83
CA LEU A 370 6.07 -15.31 16.49
C LEU A 370 4.68 -15.23 17.15
N VAL A 371 3.95 -16.34 17.15
CA VAL A 371 2.67 -16.47 17.84
C VAL A 371 2.84 -16.29 19.35
N ASP A 372 3.82 -16.96 19.98
CA ASP A 372 4.09 -16.84 21.41
C ASP A 372 4.46 -15.40 21.82
N ILE A 373 5.34 -14.75 21.05
CA ILE A 373 5.69 -13.33 21.26
C ILE A 373 4.45 -12.43 21.13
N THR A 374 3.59 -12.72 20.17
CA THR A 374 2.37 -11.97 19.92
C THR A 374 1.37 -12.11 21.06
N VAL A 375 1.10 -13.37 21.50
CA VAL A 375 0.16 -13.64 22.60
C VAL A 375 0.64 -12.99 23.90
N ARG A 376 1.93 -13.12 24.25
CA ARG A 376 2.49 -12.41 25.43
C ARG A 376 2.36 -10.89 25.32
N GLY A 377 2.58 -10.33 24.13
CA GLY A 377 2.41 -8.90 23.90
C GLY A 377 0.97 -8.44 24.13
N LEU A 378 -0.01 -9.22 23.67
CA LEU A 378 -1.43 -8.95 23.88
C LEU A 378 -1.88 -9.13 25.34
N GLU A 379 -1.34 -10.17 26.04
CA GLU A 379 -1.55 -10.35 27.47
C GLU A 379 -1.01 -9.16 28.29
N ASN A 380 0.20 -8.69 27.98
CA ASN A 380 0.81 -7.54 28.64
C ASN A 380 0.02 -6.24 28.41
N LEU A 381 -0.70 -6.13 27.29
CA LEU A 381 -1.61 -5.02 27.00
C LEU A 381 -3.00 -5.21 27.68
N GLY A 382 -3.25 -6.36 28.31
CA GLY A 382 -4.53 -6.69 28.92
C GLY A 382 -5.65 -6.95 27.91
N LEU A 383 -5.30 -7.25 26.64
CA LEU A 383 -6.28 -7.42 25.57
C LEU A 383 -6.86 -8.83 25.51
N ILE A 384 -6.04 -9.87 25.71
CA ILE A 384 -6.49 -11.27 25.72
C ILE A 384 -5.83 -12.03 26.87
N LYS A 385 -6.32 -13.25 27.13
CA LYS A 385 -5.67 -14.26 27.94
C LYS A 385 -5.32 -15.46 27.06
N ARG A 386 -4.20 -16.14 27.35
CA ARG A 386 -3.69 -17.25 26.53
C ARG A 386 -4.72 -18.36 26.30
N HIS A 387 -5.54 -18.66 27.30
CA HIS A 387 -6.55 -19.72 27.18
C HIS A 387 -7.73 -19.34 26.26
N GLU A 388 -7.88 -18.07 25.89
CA GLU A 388 -8.89 -17.60 24.92
C GLU A 388 -8.43 -17.85 23.46
N VAL A 389 -7.15 -18.18 23.23
CA VAL A 389 -6.60 -18.40 21.89
C VAL A 389 -7.06 -19.75 21.34
N ILE A 390 -7.73 -19.72 20.18
CA ILE A 390 -8.23 -20.93 19.50
C ILE A 390 -7.23 -21.41 18.44
N ASP A 391 -6.75 -20.50 17.62
CA ASP A 391 -5.85 -20.77 16.50
C ASP A 391 -5.06 -19.50 16.13
N SER A 392 -4.11 -19.62 15.24
CA SER A 392 -3.27 -18.51 14.78
C SER A 392 -2.83 -18.70 13.33
N GLU A 393 -2.47 -17.60 12.66
CA GLU A 393 -1.89 -17.64 11.32
C GLU A 393 -0.76 -16.62 11.21
N VAL A 394 0.32 -17.01 10.54
CA VAL A 394 1.46 -16.12 10.28
C VAL A 394 1.65 -15.96 8.78
N VAL A 395 1.63 -14.72 8.30
CA VAL A 395 1.82 -14.39 6.89
C VAL A 395 3.00 -13.45 6.72
N ARG A 396 3.97 -13.86 5.92
CA ARG A 396 5.10 -12.99 5.53
C ARG A 396 4.77 -12.29 4.23
N VAL A 397 4.84 -10.96 4.24
CA VAL A 397 4.50 -10.09 3.12
C VAL A 397 5.76 -9.36 2.66
N PRO A 398 6.44 -9.87 1.63
CA PRO A 398 7.62 -9.22 1.11
C PRO A 398 7.26 -7.93 0.35
N LYS A 399 8.15 -6.93 0.44
CA LYS A 399 8.02 -5.66 -0.29
C LYS A 399 6.71 -4.92 -0.05
N ALA A 400 6.22 -4.93 1.19
CA ALA A 400 4.97 -4.28 1.57
C ALA A 400 4.99 -2.74 1.37
N TYR A 401 6.14 -2.11 1.62
CA TYR A 401 6.30 -0.66 1.51
C TYR A 401 7.59 -0.31 0.76
N PRO A 402 7.54 0.52 -0.31
CA PRO A 402 8.75 1.17 -0.82
C PRO A 402 9.42 1.97 0.29
N LEU A 403 10.71 1.83 0.49
CA LEU A 403 11.47 2.62 1.45
C LEU A 403 12.03 3.86 0.75
N PHE A 404 11.55 5.02 1.16
CA PHE A 404 11.93 6.31 0.58
C PHE A 404 13.17 6.86 1.28
N ASP A 405 14.32 6.19 1.10
CA ASP A 405 15.62 6.72 1.55
C ASP A 405 15.90 8.07 0.86
N VAL A 406 16.55 9.00 1.55
CA VAL A 406 16.98 10.29 0.94
C VAL A 406 17.75 10.00 -0.35
N GLY A 407 17.33 10.61 -1.47
CA GLY A 407 17.93 10.44 -2.79
C GLY A 407 17.40 9.26 -3.62
N TYR A 408 16.36 8.56 -3.15
CA TYR A 408 15.74 7.46 -3.92
C TYR A 408 15.20 7.91 -5.28
N GLU A 409 14.79 9.17 -5.38
CA GLU A 409 14.21 9.77 -6.59
C GLU A 409 15.16 9.69 -7.79
N LYS A 410 16.45 9.90 -7.54
CA LYS A 410 17.50 9.79 -8.57
C LYS A 410 17.51 8.38 -9.17
N HIS A 411 17.50 7.35 -8.32
CA HIS A 411 17.52 5.96 -8.76
C HIS A 411 16.24 5.56 -9.50
N CYS A 412 15.09 6.05 -9.04
CA CYS A 412 13.83 5.87 -9.76
C CYS A 412 13.89 6.51 -11.14
N ARG A 413 14.39 7.74 -11.25
CA ARG A 413 14.49 8.48 -12.53
C ARG A 413 15.36 7.71 -13.53
N GLU A 414 16.58 7.30 -13.13
CA GLU A 414 17.49 6.52 -13.99
C GLU A 414 16.82 5.25 -14.54
N ILE A 415 16.07 4.54 -13.71
CA ILE A 415 15.34 3.33 -14.10
C ILE A 415 14.20 3.67 -15.06
N TYR A 416 13.41 4.71 -14.77
CA TYR A 416 12.28 5.10 -15.62
C TYR A 416 12.74 5.57 -17.00
N GLU A 417 13.78 6.40 -17.08
CA GLU A 417 14.35 6.83 -18.36
C GLU A 417 14.73 5.63 -19.22
N TYR A 418 15.36 4.61 -18.62
CA TYR A 418 15.69 3.38 -19.34
C TYR A 418 14.44 2.60 -19.77
N LEU A 419 13.47 2.41 -18.88
CA LEU A 419 12.26 1.61 -19.15
C LEU A 419 11.29 2.32 -20.11
N CYS A 420 11.26 3.63 -20.15
CA CYS A 420 10.50 4.43 -21.13
C CYS A 420 11.02 4.24 -22.56
N GLY A 421 12.23 3.71 -22.75
CA GLY A 421 12.75 3.30 -24.05
C GLY A 421 12.02 2.11 -24.69
N PHE A 422 11.19 1.38 -23.94
CA PHE A 422 10.39 0.27 -24.47
C PHE A 422 8.99 0.73 -24.88
N ALA A 423 8.72 0.80 -26.18
CA ALA A 423 7.52 1.39 -26.78
C ALA A 423 6.19 0.69 -26.38
N ASN A 424 6.24 -0.52 -25.83
CA ASN A 424 5.08 -1.34 -25.44
C ASN A 424 5.12 -1.83 -24.00
N LEU A 425 5.96 -1.21 -23.13
CA LEU A 425 6.00 -1.49 -21.70
C LEU A 425 5.38 -0.34 -20.92
N HIS A 426 4.39 -0.66 -20.11
CA HIS A 426 3.70 0.30 -19.25
C HIS A 426 3.93 -0.07 -17.78
N ILE A 427 4.46 0.86 -17.02
CA ILE A 427 4.73 0.68 -15.59
C ILE A 427 3.60 1.31 -14.80
N ALA A 428 3.00 0.58 -13.87
CA ALA A 428 1.86 1.05 -13.11
C ALA A 428 1.90 0.56 -11.65
N GLY A 429 1.11 1.22 -10.80
CA GLY A 429 0.84 0.80 -9.44
C GLY A 429 1.96 1.08 -8.44
N ARG A 430 1.69 0.71 -7.18
CA ARG A 430 2.53 1.01 -6.02
C ARG A 430 3.96 0.47 -6.16
N GLY A 431 4.10 -0.80 -6.51
CA GLY A 431 5.39 -1.46 -6.66
C GLY A 431 6.12 -1.04 -7.92
N GLY A 432 5.42 -0.97 -9.05
CA GLY A 432 5.98 -0.59 -10.35
C GLY A 432 6.41 0.87 -10.40
N MET A 433 5.62 1.77 -9.80
CA MET A 433 5.92 3.20 -9.76
C MET A 433 6.77 3.60 -8.54
N PHE A 434 7.19 2.66 -7.70
CA PHE A 434 7.89 2.96 -6.45
C PHE A 434 7.29 4.15 -5.69
N ARG A 435 5.94 4.16 -5.55
CA ARG A 435 5.16 5.26 -4.95
C ARG A 435 4.34 4.74 -3.77
N TYR A 436 4.05 5.64 -2.80
CA TYR A 436 3.17 5.30 -1.68
C TYR A 436 1.70 5.42 -2.12
N TYR A 437 1.22 4.48 -2.93
CA TYR A 437 -0.16 4.44 -3.37
C TYR A 437 -1.04 3.71 -2.35
N ASN A 438 -2.17 4.32 -1.98
CA ASN A 438 -3.28 3.62 -1.36
C ASN A 438 -4.07 2.85 -2.45
N MET A 439 -5.10 2.13 -2.05
CA MET A 439 -5.89 1.29 -2.96
C MET A 439 -6.53 2.10 -4.10
N ASP A 440 -7.09 3.27 -3.80
CA ASP A 440 -7.67 4.19 -4.78
C ASP A 440 -6.65 4.66 -5.83
N HIS A 441 -5.45 5.02 -5.40
CA HIS A 441 -4.36 5.38 -6.30
C HIS A 441 -3.89 4.19 -7.15
N ALA A 442 -3.88 2.97 -6.57
CA ALA A 442 -3.50 1.76 -7.28
C ALA A 442 -4.52 1.42 -8.38
N ILE A 443 -5.83 1.50 -8.07
CA ILE A 443 -6.93 1.33 -9.02
C ILE A 443 -6.84 2.38 -10.13
N LYS A 444 -6.73 3.66 -9.75
CA LYS A 444 -6.60 4.78 -10.69
C LYS A 444 -5.40 4.60 -11.63
N SER A 445 -4.27 4.16 -11.12
CA SER A 445 -3.07 3.88 -11.93
C SER A 445 -3.34 2.80 -12.98
N GLY A 446 -4.04 1.73 -12.62
CA GLY A 446 -4.42 0.67 -13.55
C GLY A 446 -5.38 1.17 -14.63
N ILE A 447 -6.45 1.88 -14.24
CA ILE A 447 -7.44 2.46 -15.15
C ILE A 447 -6.77 3.40 -16.16
N ASN A 448 -5.96 4.35 -15.68
CA ASN A 448 -5.28 5.32 -16.56
C ASN A 448 -4.34 4.64 -17.54
N THR A 449 -3.63 3.58 -17.12
CA THR A 449 -2.73 2.82 -18.01
C THR A 449 -3.52 2.10 -19.11
N ALA A 450 -4.64 1.47 -18.76
CA ALA A 450 -5.52 0.82 -19.72
C ALA A 450 -6.09 1.82 -20.75
N GLU A 451 -6.55 2.97 -20.29
CA GLU A 451 -7.11 4.03 -21.17
C GLU A 451 -6.07 4.54 -22.18
N LYS A 452 -4.80 4.70 -21.78
CA LYS A 452 -3.73 5.06 -22.71
C LYS A 452 -3.54 4.01 -23.81
N ILE A 453 -3.56 2.73 -23.46
CA ILE A 453 -3.47 1.64 -24.44
C ILE A 453 -4.66 1.67 -25.39
N ILE A 454 -5.87 1.87 -24.89
CA ILE A 454 -7.08 1.99 -25.70
C ILE A 454 -6.97 3.18 -26.68
N GLN A 455 -6.52 4.35 -26.19
CA GLN A 455 -6.33 5.53 -27.03
C GLN A 455 -5.26 5.31 -28.10
N LYS A 456 -4.13 4.66 -27.74
CA LYS A 456 -3.08 4.27 -28.71
C LYS A 456 -3.63 3.38 -29.80
N ASN A 457 -4.43 2.36 -29.45
CA ASN A 457 -5.03 1.44 -30.42
C ASN A 457 -6.08 2.14 -31.31
N LYS A 458 -6.84 3.10 -30.77
CA LYS A 458 -7.75 3.94 -31.58
C LYS A 458 -7.00 4.76 -32.63
N ARG A 459 -5.90 5.42 -32.24
CA ARG A 459 -5.07 6.23 -33.15
C ARG A 459 -4.44 5.39 -34.26
N ASN A 460 -4.09 4.14 -33.98
CA ASN A 460 -3.53 3.21 -34.95
C ASN A 460 -4.59 2.54 -35.84
N GLY A 461 -5.88 2.87 -35.70
CA GLY A 461 -6.97 2.27 -36.47
C GLY A 461 -7.32 0.83 -36.07
N GLU A 462 -6.74 0.34 -34.99
CA GLU A 462 -6.89 -1.04 -34.50
C GLU A 462 -8.11 -1.24 -33.58
N TYR A 463 -8.79 -0.15 -33.22
CA TYR A 463 -9.94 -0.15 -32.33
C TYR A 463 -11.03 0.84 -32.78
N ARG A 464 -12.27 0.36 -32.95
CA ARG A 464 -13.47 1.20 -33.13
C ARG A 464 -14.34 1.10 -31.88
N SER A 465 -14.56 2.21 -31.17
CA SER A 465 -15.44 2.23 -29.98
C SER A 465 -16.90 2.20 -30.35
N GLN A 466 -17.72 1.52 -29.55
CA GLN A 466 -19.18 1.59 -29.63
C GLN A 466 -19.76 2.71 -28.74
N ASP A 467 -19.00 3.27 -27.76
CA ASP A 467 -19.47 4.33 -26.85
C ASP A 467 -18.38 5.38 -26.63
N GLU A 468 -18.72 6.65 -26.86
CA GLU A 468 -17.86 7.81 -26.53
C GLU A 468 -18.24 8.41 -25.19
N GLU A 469 -17.50 8.10 -24.12
CA GLU A 469 -17.42 8.98 -22.93
C GLU A 469 -16.04 9.61 -22.82
N SER A 470 -16.03 10.91 -22.64
CA SER A 470 -14.85 11.77 -22.65
C SER A 470 -13.85 11.43 -21.56
N VAL A 471 -12.60 11.22 -21.94
CA VAL A 471 -11.46 10.93 -21.08
C VAL A 471 -10.67 12.22 -20.83
N ASN A 472 -10.61 12.67 -19.58
CA ASN A 472 -9.74 13.77 -19.16
C ASN A 472 -8.27 13.33 -19.15
N ASN A 473 -7.44 14.03 -19.93
CA ASN A 473 -6.00 13.79 -20.05
C ASN A 473 -5.28 14.02 -18.71
N LEU A 474 -4.79 12.95 -18.11
CA LEU A 474 -3.76 13.02 -17.06
C LEU A 474 -2.38 12.82 -17.70
N PRO A 475 -1.36 13.57 -17.24
CA PRO A 475 -0.01 13.48 -17.82
C PRO A 475 0.57 12.07 -17.67
N ASP A 476 1.34 11.66 -18.67
CA ASP A 476 2.05 10.38 -18.67
C ASP A 476 2.98 10.30 -17.44
N PRO A 477 3.04 9.17 -16.71
CA PRO A 477 4.04 8.97 -15.67
C PRO A 477 5.48 9.21 -16.18
N CYS A 478 5.79 8.80 -17.41
CA CYS A 478 7.06 9.10 -18.05
C CYS A 478 7.22 10.60 -18.36
N GLU A 479 6.17 11.28 -18.84
CA GLU A 479 6.19 12.74 -19.06
C GLU A 479 6.25 13.53 -17.76
N ALA A 480 5.55 13.08 -16.70
CA ALA A 480 5.55 13.76 -15.40
C ALA A 480 6.91 13.64 -14.68
N ILE A 481 7.67 12.59 -14.94
CA ILE A 481 9.00 12.36 -14.36
C ILE A 481 10.08 13.14 -15.14
N CYS A 482 9.95 13.27 -16.46
CA CYS A 482 10.88 14.05 -17.29
C CYS A 482 10.68 15.57 -17.15
N ARG A 483 9.55 16.06 -16.61
CA ARG A 483 9.26 17.48 -16.41
C ARG A 483 9.56 18.01 -15.00
N GLN A 484 10.00 17.15 -14.07
CA GLN A 484 10.48 17.50 -12.72
C GLN A 484 11.99 17.30 -12.61
#